data_82e84bb0887bac798f020e22307f3ef3
#
_entry.id   82e84bb0887bac798f020e22307f3ef3
#
_cell.length_a   1.000
_cell.length_b   1.000
_cell.length_c   1.000
_cell.angle_alpha   90.00
_cell.angle_beta   90.00
_cell.angle_gamma   90.00
#
_symmetry.space_group_name_H-M   'P 1'
#
loop_
_entity.id
_entity.type
_entity.pdbx_description
1 polymer ?
#
loop_
_entity_poly.entity_id
_entity_poly.type
_entity_poly.pdbx_seq_one_letter_code
_entity_poly.pdbx_strand_id
1 'polypeptide(L)'
;SVKNLHASVDDKEILRGIDLDVKAGEVHAIMGPNGSGKSTLASVLAGNEKFTVTAGSATFQGHDLLAMSIEDRARLGLFLGFQYPVEIPGVSMANFMKMAVQEQRKYRGEEPLTASQFLRLMKEKSAVVELDPKLMSRSVNEGFSGGEKKKNEIFQMAVLAPKLAILDETDSGLDIDALRIVATGVTKLRTSENATVVITHYQRLLDYIVPDYVHVLYKGRIIHSGDKSLALKLEKEGYDWLINDYREA
;
A
#
# COMPACT_ATOMS: atom_id res chain seq x y z
N SER A 1 0.67 -10.39 -10.14
CA SER A 1 0.49 -11.81 -9.81
C SER A 1 1.66 -12.30 -8.98
N VAL A 2 1.38 -12.99 -7.89
CA VAL A 2 2.35 -13.61 -6.99
C VAL A 2 2.06 -15.10 -6.96
N LYS A 3 3.09 -15.94 -7.13
CA LYS A 3 2.92 -17.40 -7.17
C LYS A 3 3.96 -18.08 -6.30
N ASN A 4 3.47 -18.87 -5.35
CA ASN A 4 4.26 -19.68 -4.42
C ASN A 4 5.43 -18.89 -3.83
N LEU A 5 5.19 -17.65 -3.39
CA LEU A 5 6.23 -16.74 -2.90
C LEU A 5 6.67 -17.13 -1.49
N HIS A 6 7.96 -17.39 -1.34
CA HIS A 6 8.63 -17.65 -0.08
C HIS A 6 9.63 -16.53 0.22
N ALA A 7 9.68 -16.09 1.47
CA ALA A 7 10.64 -15.09 1.88
C ALA A 7 11.05 -15.25 3.34
N SER A 8 12.30 -14.93 3.62
CA SER A 8 12.93 -15.03 4.94
C SER A 8 13.52 -13.72 5.40
N VAL A 9 13.68 -13.58 6.70
CA VAL A 9 14.51 -12.56 7.36
C VAL A 9 15.37 -13.25 8.42
N ASP A 10 16.66 -12.95 8.45
CA ASP A 10 17.62 -13.57 9.39
C ASP A 10 17.46 -15.11 9.44
N ASP A 11 17.44 -15.76 8.29
CA ASP A 11 17.24 -17.21 8.09
C ASP A 11 15.89 -17.76 8.58
N LYS A 12 15.00 -16.91 9.09
CA LYS A 12 13.66 -17.31 9.49
C LYS A 12 12.67 -17.11 8.36
N GLU A 13 12.08 -18.19 7.87
CA GLU A 13 11.05 -18.12 6.86
C GLU A 13 9.76 -17.50 7.41
N ILE A 14 9.30 -16.44 6.78
CA ILE A 14 8.08 -15.69 7.14
C ILE A 14 6.96 -15.97 6.13
N LEU A 15 7.25 -15.83 4.81
CA LEU A 15 6.29 -16.17 3.75
C LEU A 15 6.57 -17.59 3.28
N ARG A 16 5.51 -18.39 3.15
CA ARG A 16 5.60 -19.85 2.98
C ARG A 16 4.75 -20.36 1.83
N GLY A 17 4.87 -19.71 0.67
CA GLY A 17 4.10 -20.04 -0.52
C GLY A 17 2.82 -19.19 -0.60
N ILE A 18 3.00 -17.90 -0.84
CA ILE A 18 1.89 -16.97 -1.07
C ILE A 18 1.48 -17.04 -2.53
N ASP A 19 0.19 -17.26 -2.75
CA ASP A 19 -0.48 -17.09 -4.04
C ASP A 19 -1.46 -15.94 -3.95
N LEU A 20 -1.28 -14.91 -4.80
CA LEU A 20 -2.14 -13.73 -4.82
C LEU A 20 -2.17 -13.15 -6.23
N ASP A 21 -3.36 -13.03 -6.79
CA ASP A 21 -3.58 -12.41 -8.09
C ASP A 21 -4.46 -11.17 -7.94
N VAL A 22 -3.96 -10.01 -8.41
CA VAL A 22 -4.61 -8.72 -8.29
C VAL A 22 -4.69 -8.07 -9.66
N LYS A 23 -5.90 -7.78 -10.12
CA LYS A 23 -6.13 -7.16 -11.43
C LYS A 23 -6.37 -5.66 -11.31
N ALA A 24 -6.16 -4.95 -12.41
CA ALA A 24 -6.53 -3.54 -12.49
C ALA A 24 -8.03 -3.35 -12.19
N GLY A 25 -8.36 -2.29 -11.45
CA GLY A 25 -9.70 -1.97 -10.98
C GLY A 25 -10.11 -2.65 -9.67
N GLU A 26 -9.34 -3.63 -9.19
CA GLU A 26 -9.68 -4.40 -7.99
C GLU A 26 -9.10 -3.78 -6.70
N VAL A 27 -9.84 -3.97 -5.63
CA VAL A 27 -9.41 -3.68 -4.25
C VAL A 27 -9.37 -5.00 -3.47
N HIS A 28 -8.19 -5.35 -3.00
CA HIS A 28 -7.96 -6.53 -2.18
C HIS A 28 -7.65 -6.13 -0.75
N ALA A 29 -8.26 -6.79 0.22
CA ALA A 29 -7.90 -6.66 1.63
C ALA A 29 -7.12 -7.89 2.09
N ILE A 30 -6.00 -7.69 2.77
CA ILE A 30 -5.25 -8.75 3.43
C ILE A 30 -5.43 -8.58 4.94
N MET A 31 -6.09 -9.53 5.54
CA MET A 31 -6.36 -9.59 6.98
C MET A 31 -5.61 -10.77 7.61
N GLY A 32 -5.52 -10.79 8.91
CA GLY A 32 -4.88 -11.88 9.65
C GLY A 32 -4.30 -11.42 10.98
N PRO A 33 -4.01 -12.34 11.90
CA PRO A 33 -3.45 -12.00 13.20
C PRO A 33 -2.06 -11.36 13.08
N ASN A 34 -1.63 -10.71 14.16
CA ASN A 34 -0.29 -10.13 14.23
C ASN A 34 0.78 -11.21 14.03
N GLY A 35 1.84 -10.87 13.31
CA GLY A 35 2.92 -11.81 12.98
C GLY A 35 2.58 -12.84 11.89
N SER A 36 1.44 -12.71 11.20
CA SER A 36 1.08 -13.63 10.10
C SER A 36 1.90 -13.45 8.82
N GLY A 37 2.60 -12.32 8.66
CA GLY A 37 3.43 -12.00 7.48
C GLY A 37 2.89 -10.90 6.56
N LYS A 38 1.82 -10.18 6.95
CA LYS A 38 1.18 -9.14 6.12
C LYS A 38 2.15 -8.04 5.69
N SER A 39 2.79 -7.37 6.64
CA SER A 39 3.76 -6.31 6.36
C SER A 39 5.03 -6.83 5.69
N THR A 40 5.37 -8.12 5.94
CA THR A 40 6.47 -8.79 5.22
C THR A 40 6.13 -8.93 3.75
N LEU A 41 4.91 -9.35 3.40
CA LEU A 41 4.47 -9.43 2.01
C LEU A 41 4.54 -8.06 1.32
N ALA A 42 4.03 -7.01 1.95
CA ALA A 42 4.12 -5.63 1.44
C ALA A 42 5.58 -5.21 1.20
N SER A 43 6.44 -5.45 2.18
CA SER A 43 7.86 -5.09 2.11
C SER A 43 8.63 -5.85 1.02
N VAL A 44 8.37 -7.15 0.87
CA VAL A 44 8.98 -7.98 -0.18
C VAL A 44 8.55 -7.49 -1.57
N LEU A 45 7.28 -7.22 -1.76
CA LEU A 45 6.76 -6.70 -3.04
C LEU A 45 7.29 -5.31 -3.35
N ALA A 46 7.53 -4.47 -2.35
CA ALA A 46 8.16 -3.17 -2.50
C ALA A 46 9.69 -3.24 -2.73
N GLY A 47 10.32 -4.39 -2.49
CA GLY A 47 11.75 -4.59 -2.73
C GLY A 47 12.64 -4.31 -1.53
N ASN A 48 12.13 -4.39 -0.31
CA ASN A 48 12.92 -4.17 0.88
C ASN A 48 14.00 -5.27 1.04
N GLU A 49 15.26 -4.89 0.92
CA GLU A 49 16.44 -5.76 0.92
C GLU A 49 16.67 -6.52 2.25
N LYS A 50 15.96 -6.13 3.32
CA LYS A 50 15.98 -6.87 4.58
C LYS A 50 15.43 -8.29 4.43
N PHE A 51 14.58 -8.52 3.44
CA PHE A 51 13.95 -9.82 3.19
C PHE A 51 14.58 -10.51 1.99
N THR A 52 14.88 -11.78 2.15
CA THR A 52 15.41 -12.62 1.06
C THR A 52 14.31 -13.47 0.51
N VAL A 53 14.02 -13.33 -0.79
CA VAL A 53 13.11 -14.23 -1.50
C VAL A 53 13.83 -15.54 -1.77
N THR A 54 13.28 -16.65 -1.28
CA THR A 54 13.89 -17.99 -1.36
C THR A 54 13.26 -18.88 -2.44
N ALA A 55 12.00 -18.63 -2.81
CA ALA A 55 11.31 -19.34 -3.88
C ALA A 55 10.08 -18.56 -4.37
N GLY A 56 9.53 -18.97 -5.49
CA GLY A 56 8.32 -18.41 -6.10
C GLY A 56 8.63 -17.30 -7.09
N SER A 57 7.57 -16.61 -7.52
CA SER A 57 7.67 -15.51 -8.49
C SER A 57 6.67 -14.41 -8.17
N ALA A 58 6.99 -13.19 -8.60
CA ALA A 58 6.07 -12.07 -8.58
C ALA A 58 6.20 -11.28 -9.88
N THR A 59 5.09 -11.01 -10.55
CA THR A 59 5.05 -10.23 -11.78
C THR A 59 4.18 -8.99 -11.60
N PHE A 60 4.62 -7.87 -12.16
CA PHE A 60 3.89 -6.62 -12.16
C PHE A 60 3.93 -5.99 -13.56
N GLN A 61 2.76 -5.79 -14.16
CA GLN A 61 2.62 -5.27 -15.53
C GLN A 61 3.49 -6.05 -16.56
N GLY A 62 3.58 -7.37 -16.42
CA GLY A 62 4.37 -8.24 -17.29
C GLY A 62 5.87 -8.28 -17.00
N HIS A 63 6.36 -7.51 -16.03
CA HIS A 63 7.77 -7.53 -15.60
C HIS A 63 7.98 -8.47 -14.43
N ASP A 64 9.16 -9.09 -14.35
CA ASP A 64 9.58 -9.83 -13.16
C ASP A 64 9.89 -8.84 -12.03
N LEU A 65 8.95 -8.71 -11.09
CA LEU A 65 9.05 -7.76 -10.00
C LEU A 65 10.25 -8.04 -9.08
N LEU A 66 10.60 -9.31 -8.90
CA LEU A 66 11.67 -9.70 -7.99
C LEU A 66 13.06 -9.34 -8.53
N ALA A 67 13.21 -9.25 -9.85
CA ALA A 67 14.44 -8.82 -10.50
C ALA A 67 14.61 -7.29 -10.57
N MET A 68 13.56 -6.51 -10.23
CA MET A 68 13.59 -5.05 -10.32
C MET A 68 14.15 -4.42 -9.05
N SER A 69 14.89 -3.32 -9.22
CA SER A 69 15.29 -2.43 -8.11
C SER A 69 14.07 -1.76 -7.46
N ILE A 70 14.22 -1.25 -6.23
CA ILE A 70 13.16 -0.50 -5.52
C ILE A 70 12.70 0.70 -6.36
N GLU A 71 13.65 1.43 -6.94
CA GLU A 71 13.43 2.61 -7.75
C GLU A 71 12.62 2.27 -9.02
N ASP A 72 12.95 1.17 -9.67
CA ASP A 72 12.26 0.76 -10.90
C ASP A 72 10.84 0.27 -10.62
N ARG A 73 10.62 -0.41 -9.48
CA ARG A 73 9.26 -0.74 -9.02
C ARG A 73 8.42 0.52 -8.81
N ALA A 74 8.99 1.53 -8.15
CA ALA A 74 8.32 2.81 -7.91
C ALA A 74 8.06 3.58 -9.22
N ARG A 75 9.04 3.63 -10.14
CA ARG A 75 8.91 4.26 -11.46
C ARG A 75 7.84 3.58 -12.33
N LEU A 76 7.76 2.26 -12.27
CA LEU A 76 6.74 1.47 -12.95
C LEU A 76 5.33 1.71 -12.40
N GLY A 77 5.22 2.21 -11.16
CA GLY A 77 3.96 2.61 -10.55
C GLY A 77 3.52 1.73 -9.39
N LEU A 78 4.45 1.09 -8.69
CA LEU A 78 4.17 0.47 -7.40
C LEU A 78 4.34 1.52 -6.30
N PHE A 79 3.37 1.62 -5.41
CA PHE A 79 3.37 2.51 -4.25
C PHE A 79 3.19 1.71 -2.97
N LEU A 80 4.00 1.98 -1.96
CA LEU A 80 3.85 1.42 -0.62
C LEU A 80 3.49 2.53 0.37
N GLY A 81 2.31 2.44 0.95
CA GLY A 81 1.93 3.19 2.14
C GLY A 81 2.46 2.48 3.38
N PHE A 82 3.31 3.16 4.14
CA PHE A 82 3.98 2.57 5.30
C PHE A 82 3.07 2.59 6.54
N GLN A 83 3.19 1.59 7.39
CA GLN A 83 2.57 1.63 8.73
C GLN A 83 3.00 2.90 9.50
N TYR A 84 4.28 3.23 9.45
CA TYR A 84 4.85 4.45 10.01
C TYR A 84 5.55 5.26 8.92
N PRO A 85 4.92 6.34 8.40
CA PRO A 85 5.53 7.17 7.37
C PRO A 85 6.85 7.79 7.82
N VAL A 86 7.87 7.66 6.97
CA VAL A 86 9.24 8.11 7.26
C VAL A 86 9.33 9.64 7.19
N GLU A 87 10.13 10.24 8.07
CA GLU A 87 10.52 11.65 8.02
C GLU A 87 11.79 11.82 7.19
N ILE A 88 11.82 12.88 6.35
CA ILE A 88 13.00 13.24 5.56
C ILE A 88 13.36 14.69 5.88
N PRO A 89 14.17 14.92 6.94
CA PRO A 89 14.56 16.27 7.35
C PRO A 89 15.32 16.98 6.22
N GLY A 90 15.05 18.29 6.07
CA GLY A 90 15.73 19.14 5.11
C GLY A 90 15.24 19.00 3.65
N VAL A 91 14.34 18.07 3.35
CA VAL A 91 13.76 17.92 2.01
C VAL A 91 12.29 18.34 2.06
N SER A 92 11.92 19.46 1.43
CA SER A 92 10.53 19.90 1.40
C SER A 92 9.64 18.95 0.60
N MET A 93 8.36 18.84 1.02
CA MET A 93 7.36 18.05 0.29
C MET A 93 7.29 18.41 -1.19
N ALA A 94 7.31 19.69 -1.51
CA ALA A 94 7.24 20.16 -2.89
C ALA A 94 8.43 19.67 -3.71
N ASN A 95 9.66 19.75 -3.18
CA ASN A 95 10.86 19.27 -3.87
C ASN A 95 10.87 17.74 -4.00
N PHE A 96 10.52 17.03 -2.95
CA PHE A 96 10.40 15.56 -2.97
C PHE A 96 9.43 15.10 -4.07
N MET A 97 8.22 15.66 -4.09
CA MET A 97 7.20 15.29 -5.07
C MET A 97 7.59 15.68 -6.50
N LYS A 98 8.24 16.85 -6.66
CA LYS A 98 8.73 17.29 -7.98
C LYS A 98 9.72 16.30 -8.57
N MET A 99 10.68 15.85 -7.79
CA MET A 99 11.66 14.87 -8.23
C MET A 99 11.00 13.51 -8.53
N ALA A 100 10.12 13.03 -7.65
CA ALA A 100 9.44 11.75 -7.84
C ALA A 100 8.57 11.74 -9.11
N VAL A 101 7.80 12.80 -9.36
CA VAL A 101 6.97 12.93 -10.56
C VAL A 101 7.84 13.00 -11.82
N GLN A 102 8.94 13.75 -11.80
CA GLN A 102 9.83 13.86 -12.94
C GLN A 102 10.51 12.54 -13.28
N GLU A 103 10.96 11.79 -12.28
CA GLU A 103 11.57 10.48 -12.47
C GLU A 103 10.57 9.46 -13.06
N GLN A 104 9.33 9.44 -12.58
CA GLN A 104 8.29 8.60 -13.18
C GLN A 104 8.01 8.98 -14.64
N ARG A 105 7.89 10.26 -14.94
CA ARG A 105 7.64 10.74 -16.30
C ARG A 105 8.79 10.39 -17.23
N LYS A 106 10.02 10.62 -16.79
CA LYS A 106 11.23 10.24 -17.53
C LYS A 106 11.27 8.74 -17.83
N TYR A 107 10.95 7.90 -16.86
CA TYR A 107 10.88 6.44 -17.05
C TYR A 107 9.84 6.03 -18.09
N ARG A 108 8.72 6.76 -18.18
CA ARG A 108 7.66 6.54 -19.17
C ARG A 108 7.92 7.20 -20.53
N GLY A 109 9.04 7.91 -20.70
CA GLY A 109 9.32 8.68 -21.90
C GLY A 109 8.42 9.91 -22.10
N GLU A 110 7.85 10.43 -21.02
CA GLU A 110 6.99 11.61 -21.01
C GLU A 110 7.81 12.89 -20.79
N GLU A 111 7.37 14.02 -21.39
CA GLU A 111 7.99 15.33 -21.17
C GLU A 111 7.86 15.78 -19.71
N PRO A 112 8.88 16.45 -19.14
CA PRO A 112 8.81 17.01 -17.79
C PRO A 112 7.65 17.99 -17.63
N LEU A 113 7.03 18.04 -16.46
CA LEU A 113 6.05 19.08 -16.16
C LEU A 113 6.73 20.44 -16.02
N THR A 114 6.09 21.48 -16.58
CA THR A 114 6.46 22.86 -16.27
C THR A 114 6.16 23.18 -14.80
N ALA A 115 6.78 24.23 -14.27
CA ALA A 115 6.55 24.66 -12.89
C ALA A 115 5.05 24.95 -12.61
N SER A 116 4.36 25.58 -13.54
CA SER A 116 2.93 25.90 -13.41
C SER A 116 2.04 24.65 -13.42
N GLN A 117 2.34 23.68 -14.30
CA GLN A 117 1.65 22.39 -14.36
C GLN A 117 1.85 21.62 -13.06
N PHE A 118 3.07 21.57 -12.54
CA PHE A 118 3.38 20.89 -11.29
C PHE A 118 2.64 21.54 -10.10
N LEU A 119 2.66 22.86 -9.97
CA LEU A 119 1.95 23.56 -8.90
C LEU A 119 0.43 23.32 -8.96
N ARG A 120 -0.14 23.29 -10.17
CA ARG A 120 -1.56 22.97 -10.35
C ARG A 120 -1.86 21.55 -9.90
N LEU A 121 -1.03 20.56 -10.29
CA LEU A 121 -1.15 19.16 -9.87
C LEU A 121 -1.12 19.06 -8.34
N MET A 122 -0.15 19.68 -7.68
CA MET A 122 -0.02 19.66 -6.22
C MET A 122 -1.26 20.24 -5.54
N LYS A 123 -1.78 21.38 -6.03
CA LYS A 123 -2.98 22.02 -5.48
C LYS A 123 -4.23 21.16 -5.66
N GLU A 124 -4.39 20.57 -6.84
CA GLU A 124 -5.52 19.67 -7.15
C GLU A 124 -5.51 18.44 -6.22
N LYS A 125 -4.35 17.81 -6.09
CA LYS A 125 -4.23 16.55 -5.32
C LYS A 125 -4.26 16.76 -3.82
N SER A 126 -3.76 17.88 -3.30
CA SER A 126 -3.88 18.22 -1.87
C SER A 126 -5.33 18.35 -1.41
N ALA A 127 -6.22 18.84 -2.29
CA ALA A 127 -7.64 18.96 -2.00
C ALA A 127 -8.34 17.60 -1.81
N VAL A 128 -7.82 16.51 -2.40
CA VAL A 128 -8.40 15.15 -2.28
C VAL A 128 -8.42 14.66 -0.84
N VAL A 129 -7.40 15.01 -0.07
CA VAL A 129 -7.18 14.57 1.32
C VAL A 129 -7.23 15.72 2.32
N GLU A 130 -7.69 16.89 1.90
CA GLU A 130 -7.77 18.09 2.76
C GLU A 130 -6.43 18.37 3.46
N LEU A 131 -5.32 18.28 2.71
CA LEU A 131 -3.99 18.56 3.25
C LEU A 131 -3.75 20.07 3.30
N ASP A 132 -3.27 20.58 4.45
CA ASP A 132 -2.93 22.00 4.59
C ASP A 132 -1.81 22.37 3.60
N PRO A 133 -2.04 23.36 2.71
CA PRO A 133 -1.02 23.81 1.76
C PRO A 133 0.30 24.26 2.40
N LYS A 134 0.27 24.70 3.66
CA LYS A 134 1.49 25.07 4.41
C LYS A 134 2.46 23.92 4.60
N LEU A 135 1.98 22.69 4.59
CA LEU A 135 2.82 21.49 4.73
C LEU A 135 3.71 21.26 3.50
N MET A 136 3.36 21.84 2.33
CA MET A 136 4.15 21.67 1.10
C MET A 136 5.56 22.24 1.18
N SER A 137 5.76 23.30 1.97
CA SER A 137 7.07 23.94 2.17
C SER A 137 7.88 23.31 3.31
N ARG A 138 7.25 22.47 4.13
CA ARG A 138 7.91 21.79 5.25
C ARG A 138 8.63 20.53 4.78
N SER A 139 9.61 20.09 5.54
CA SER A 139 10.28 18.79 5.34
C SER A 139 9.26 17.65 5.38
N VAL A 140 9.52 16.62 4.58
CA VAL A 140 8.62 15.47 4.47
C VAL A 140 8.35 14.85 5.83
N ASN A 141 7.11 14.92 6.28
CA ASN A 141 6.60 14.35 7.55
C ASN A 141 7.25 14.89 8.84
N GLU A 142 8.23 15.79 8.77
CA GLU A 142 8.94 16.31 9.95
C GLU A 142 8.01 17.15 10.82
N GLY A 143 7.77 16.67 12.05
CA GLY A 143 6.87 17.31 13.00
C GLY A 143 5.40 17.31 12.59
N PHE A 144 4.98 16.43 11.68
CA PHE A 144 3.58 16.22 11.36
C PHE A 144 2.92 15.36 12.43
N SER A 145 1.65 15.64 12.73
CA SER A 145 0.81 14.73 13.51
C SER A 145 0.60 13.40 12.78
N GLY A 146 0.16 12.36 13.49
CA GLY A 146 -0.14 11.07 12.88
C GLY A 146 -1.15 11.17 11.73
N GLY A 147 -2.21 11.95 11.92
CA GLY A 147 -3.21 12.21 10.88
C GLY A 147 -2.64 12.97 9.69
N GLU A 148 -1.80 13.99 9.91
CA GLU A 148 -1.14 14.73 8.83
C GLU A 148 -0.18 13.84 8.04
N LYS A 149 0.58 12.95 8.71
CA LYS A 149 1.46 11.97 8.04
C LYS A 149 0.68 11.05 7.12
N LYS A 150 -0.46 10.53 7.58
CA LYS A 150 -1.30 9.64 6.76
C LYS A 150 -2.01 10.39 5.62
N LYS A 151 -2.54 11.58 5.86
CA LYS A 151 -3.05 12.44 4.78
C LYS A 151 -1.98 12.74 3.73
N ASN A 152 -0.76 13.03 4.19
CA ASN A 152 0.39 13.26 3.31
C ASN A 152 0.75 12.03 2.48
N GLU A 153 0.67 10.84 3.05
CA GLU A 153 0.90 9.59 2.33
C GLU A 153 -0.12 9.38 1.20
N ILE A 154 -1.42 9.61 1.47
CA ILE A 154 -2.45 9.53 0.43
C ILE A 154 -2.35 10.68 -0.58
N PHE A 155 -1.89 11.85 -0.15
CA PHE A 155 -1.55 12.94 -1.07
C PHE A 155 -0.43 12.52 -2.04
N GLN A 156 0.65 11.90 -1.55
CA GLN A 156 1.72 11.36 -2.39
C GLN A 156 1.17 10.33 -3.38
N MET A 157 0.33 9.40 -2.92
CA MET A 157 -0.36 8.44 -3.77
C MET A 157 -1.20 9.13 -4.85
N ALA A 158 -1.93 10.21 -4.49
CA ALA A 158 -2.75 10.97 -5.43
C ALA A 158 -1.92 11.65 -6.53
N VAL A 159 -0.75 12.19 -6.17
CA VAL A 159 0.15 12.87 -7.11
C VAL A 159 0.86 11.88 -8.03
N LEU A 160 1.33 10.75 -7.48
CA LEU A 160 2.08 9.72 -8.22
C LEU A 160 1.18 8.83 -9.07
N ALA A 161 -0.11 8.76 -8.78
CA ALA A 161 -1.10 7.96 -9.48
C ALA A 161 -0.61 6.54 -9.81
N PRO A 162 -0.29 5.72 -8.78
CA PRO A 162 0.29 4.41 -8.98
C PRO A 162 -0.66 3.44 -9.69
N LYS A 163 -0.08 2.44 -10.37
CA LYS A 163 -0.83 1.31 -10.93
C LYS A 163 -1.20 0.27 -9.88
N LEU A 164 -0.36 0.14 -8.84
CA LEU A 164 -0.62 -0.69 -7.67
C LEU A 164 -0.24 0.06 -6.40
N ALA A 165 -1.20 0.32 -5.53
CA ALA A 165 -0.96 0.82 -4.18
C ALA A 165 -1.09 -0.32 -3.17
N ILE A 166 -0.08 -0.51 -2.34
CA ILE A 166 -0.12 -1.40 -1.17
C ILE A 166 -0.14 -0.51 0.06
N LEU A 167 -1.19 -0.57 0.84
CA LEU A 167 -1.41 0.27 2.02
C LEU A 167 -1.28 -0.60 3.28
N ASP A 168 -0.17 -0.47 4.00
CA ASP A 168 0.11 -1.29 5.17
C ASP A 168 -0.33 -0.57 6.45
N GLU A 169 -1.41 -1.08 7.07
CA GLU A 169 -2.01 -0.57 8.31
C GLU A 169 -2.19 0.96 8.32
N THR A 170 -2.70 1.51 7.22
CA THR A 170 -2.89 2.95 7.03
C THR A 170 -3.86 3.58 8.04
N ASP A 171 -4.65 2.78 8.70
CA ASP A 171 -5.60 3.13 9.76
C ASP A 171 -4.98 3.20 11.16
N SER A 172 -3.75 2.72 11.33
CA SER A 172 -3.10 2.66 12.64
C SER A 172 -2.89 4.05 13.24
N GLY A 173 -3.40 4.25 14.47
CA GLY A 173 -3.22 5.49 15.23
C GLY A 173 -4.04 6.69 14.72
N LEU A 174 -5.01 6.50 13.82
CA LEU A 174 -5.90 7.54 13.36
C LEU A 174 -7.15 7.64 14.24
N ASP A 175 -7.59 8.89 14.46
CA ASP A 175 -8.94 9.15 14.93
C ASP A 175 -9.97 8.90 13.81
N ILE A 176 -11.26 8.92 14.15
CA ILE A 176 -12.35 8.59 13.22
C ILE A 176 -12.40 9.56 12.03
N ASP A 177 -12.12 10.85 12.26
CA ASP A 177 -12.19 11.86 11.20
C ASP A 177 -11.01 11.74 10.23
N ALA A 178 -9.80 11.55 10.75
CA ALA A 178 -8.62 11.31 9.92
C ALA A 178 -8.75 10.01 9.13
N LEU A 179 -9.26 8.94 9.73
CA LEU A 179 -9.53 7.67 9.06
C LEU A 179 -10.50 7.86 7.89
N ARG A 180 -11.60 8.58 8.11
CA ARG A 180 -12.60 8.87 7.06
C ARG A 180 -12.00 9.64 5.90
N ILE A 181 -11.19 10.68 6.16
CA ILE A 181 -10.54 11.47 5.12
C ILE A 181 -9.57 10.62 4.29
N VAL A 182 -8.71 9.85 4.96
CA VAL A 182 -7.74 8.96 4.33
C VAL A 182 -8.46 7.92 3.46
N ALA A 183 -9.44 7.23 4.00
CA ALA A 183 -10.18 6.19 3.28
C ALA A 183 -11.00 6.76 2.10
N THR A 184 -11.61 7.94 2.28
CA THR A 184 -12.29 8.65 1.20
C THR A 184 -11.30 9.05 0.10
N GLY A 185 -10.10 9.49 0.48
CA GLY A 185 -9.02 9.80 -0.45
C GLY A 185 -8.66 8.59 -1.31
N VAL A 186 -8.40 7.44 -0.68
CA VAL A 186 -8.10 6.18 -1.39
C VAL A 186 -9.24 5.79 -2.34
N THR A 187 -10.49 5.87 -1.88
CA THR A 187 -11.66 5.52 -2.70
C THR A 187 -11.82 6.44 -3.91
N LYS A 188 -11.57 7.76 -3.75
CA LYS A 188 -11.60 8.73 -4.86
C LYS A 188 -10.50 8.49 -5.90
N LEU A 189 -9.40 7.88 -5.51
CA LEU A 189 -8.28 7.57 -6.41
C LEU A 189 -8.43 6.23 -7.14
N ARG A 190 -9.44 5.44 -6.79
CA ARG A 190 -9.74 4.17 -7.48
C ARG A 190 -10.20 4.44 -8.91
N THR A 191 -9.62 3.71 -9.85
CA THR A 191 -9.99 3.71 -11.27
C THR A 191 -9.97 2.29 -11.80
N SER A 192 -10.45 2.07 -13.04
CA SER A 192 -10.34 0.77 -13.73
C SER A 192 -8.89 0.39 -14.09
N GLU A 193 -7.97 1.33 -14.00
CA GLU A 193 -6.57 1.19 -14.44
C GLU A 193 -5.58 0.94 -13.30
N ASN A 194 -6.02 1.08 -12.05
CA ASN A 194 -5.18 0.88 -10.88
C ASN A 194 -5.79 -0.16 -9.93
N ALA A 195 -4.95 -0.76 -9.11
CA ALA A 195 -5.36 -1.68 -8.07
C ALA A 195 -4.88 -1.21 -6.70
N THR A 196 -5.60 -1.61 -5.67
CA THR A 196 -5.22 -1.31 -4.28
C THR A 196 -5.24 -2.59 -3.45
N VAL A 197 -4.15 -2.83 -2.72
CA VAL A 197 -4.07 -3.87 -1.70
C VAL A 197 -4.03 -3.18 -0.34
N VAL A 198 -5.04 -3.41 0.49
CA VAL A 198 -5.15 -2.85 1.83
C VAL A 198 -4.80 -3.92 2.85
N ILE A 199 -3.77 -3.70 3.63
CA ILE A 199 -3.42 -4.55 4.76
C ILE A 199 -3.98 -3.90 6.02
N THR A 200 -4.89 -4.57 6.69
CA THR A 200 -5.49 -4.09 7.93
C THR A 200 -5.99 -5.25 8.78
N HIS A 201 -6.05 -5.04 10.07
CA HIS A 201 -6.74 -5.92 11.01
C HIS A 201 -8.05 -5.29 11.53
N TYR A 202 -8.40 -4.08 11.07
CA TYR A 202 -9.61 -3.37 11.45
C TYR A 202 -10.61 -3.32 10.30
N GLN A 203 -11.81 -3.80 10.55
CA GLN A 203 -12.90 -3.69 9.61
C GLN A 203 -13.28 -2.24 9.30
N ARG A 204 -13.18 -1.32 10.26
CA ARG A 204 -13.57 0.09 10.05
C ARG A 204 -13.01 0.71 8.79
N LEU A 205 -11.76 0.38 8.44
CA LEU A 205 -11.18 0.86 7.20
C LEU A 205 -11.93 0.31 5.98
N LEU A 206 -12.33 -0.96 6.06
CA LEU A 206 -13.02 -1.67 4.97
C LEU A 206 -14.50 -1.27 4.82
N ASP A 207 -15.08 -0.57 5.79
CA ASP A 207 -16.40 0.05 5.64
C ASP A 207 -16.36 1.25 4.67
N TYR A 208 -15.21 1.91 4.59
CA TYR A 208 -14.98 3.04 3.67
C TYR A 208 -14.29 2.61 2.37
N ILE A 209 -13.29 1.71 2.46
CA ILE A 209 -12.58 1.15 1.30
C ILE A 209 -13.12 -0.26 1.08
N VAL A 210 -14.30 -0.36 0.45
CA VAL A 210 -14.96 -1.66 0.26
C VAL A 210 -14.12 -2.55 -0.66
N PRO A 211 -13.60 -3.69 -0.17
CA PRO A 211 -12.80 -4.59 -0.99
C PRO A 211 -13.67 -5.46 -1.90
N ASP A 212 -13.13 -5.80 -3.07
CA ASP A 212 -13.70 -6.82 -3.96
C ASP A 212 -13.35 -8.22 -3.43
N TYR A 213 -12.16 -8.37 -2.87
CA TYR A 213 -11.65 -9.63 -2.30
C TYR A 213 -11.03 -9.43 -0.93
N VAL A 214 -11.22 -10.38 -0.06
CA VAL A 214 -10.62 -10.44 1.29
C VAL A 214 -9.83 -11.73 1.41
N HIS A 215 -8.56 -11.62 1.82
CA HIS A 215 -7.65 -12.75 2.00
C HIS A 215 -7.23 -12.83 3.47
N VAL A 216 -7.25 -14.02 4.03
CA VAL A 216 -6.78 -14.26 5.39
C VAL A 216 -5.39 -14.87 5.35
N LEU A 217 -4.42 -14.10 5.84
CA LEU A 217 -3.03 -14.53 5.97
C LEU A 217 -2.78 -15.09 7.37
N TYR A 218 -2.26 -16.30 7.43
CA TYR A 218 -1.87 -16.97 8.67
C TYR A 218 -0.57 -17.74 8.49
N LYS A 219 0.39 -17.52 9.38
CA LYS A 219 1.72 -18.17 9.37
C LYS A 219 2.39 -18.20 7.99
N GLY A 220 2.32 -17.08 7.27
CA GLY A 220 2.96 -16.92 5.96
C GLY A 220 2.21 -17.56 4.79
N ARG A 221 0.95 -17.95 4.96
CA ARG A 221 0.10 -18.51 3.90
C ARG A 221 -1.24 -17.80 3.83
N ILE A 222 -1.80 -17.64 2.62
CA ILE A 222 -3.21 -17.28 2.47
C ILE A 222 -4.01 -18.56 2.68
N ILE A 223 -4.73 -18.65 3.81
CA ILE A 223 -5.49 -19.84 4.19
C ILE A 223 -6.94 -19.79 3.75
N HIS A 224 -7.46 -18.62 3.45
CA HIS A 224 -8.82 -18.42 2.97
C HIS A 224 -8.95 -17.15 2.18
N SER A 225 -9.85 -17.14 1.19
CA SER A 225 -10.20 -15.97 0.41
C SER A 225 -11.71 -15.91 0.20
N GLY A 226 -12.27 -14.70 0.24
CA GLY A 226 -13.70 -14.46 0.07
C GLY A 226 -13.98 -13.04 -0.37
N ASP A 227 -15.21 -12.64 -0.32
CA ASP A 227 -15.66 -11.26 -0.57
C ASP A 227 -15.70 -10.42 0.73
N LYS A 228 -16.28 -9.23 0.64
CA LYS A 228 -16.41 -8.32 1.80
C LYS A 228 -17.14 -8.93 3.01
N SER A 229 -18.00 -9.94 2.81
CA SER A 229 -18.71 -10.60 3.91
C SER A 229 -17.75 -11.37 4.84
N LEU A 230 -16.62 -11.84 4.30
CA LEU A 230 -15.58 -12.47 5.09
C LEU A 230 -14.99 -11.51 6.13
N ALA A 231 -14.77 -10.24 5.78
CA ALA A 231 -14.26 -9.25 6.73
C ALA A 231 -15.23 -9.02 7.90
N LEU A 232 -16.54 -8.93 7.61
CA LEU A 232 -17.59 -8.84 8.63
C LEU A 232 -17.61 -10.04 9.57
N LYS A 233 -17.45 -11.24 9.00
CA LYS A 233 -17.41 -12.47 9.78
C LYS A 233 -16.17 -12.53 10.68
N LEU A 234 -15.01 -12.12 10.17
CA LEU A 234 -13.76 -12.06 10.94
C LEU A 234 -13.84 -11.09 12.11
N GLU A 235 -14.49 -9.93 11.94
CA GLU A 235 -14.70 -8.98 13.04
C GLU A 235 -15.59 -9.57 14.14
N LYS A 236 -16.66 -10.24 13.74
CA LYS A 236 -17.64 -10.80 14.68
C LYS A 236 -17.14 -12.05 15.41
N GLU A 237 -16.44 -12.93 14.70
CA GLU A 237 -16.11 -14.29 15.16
C GLU A 237 -14.61 -14.51 15.39
N GLY A 238 -13.76 -13.52 15.02
CA GLY A 238 -12.31 -13.66 15.10
C GLY A 238 -11.75 -14.59 14.03
N TYR A 239 -10.49 -15.03 14.22
CA TYR A 239 -9.79 -15.90 13.26
C TYR A 239 -9.82 -17.38 13.66
N ASP A 240 -10.19 -17.72 14.88
CA ASP A 240 -9.98 -19.05 15.47
C ASP A 240 -10.69 -20.16 14.68
N TRP A 241 -11.90 -19.91 14.20
CA TRP A 241 -12.66 -20.86 13.40
C TRP A 241 -11.92 -21.25 12.11
N LEU A 242 -11.35 -20.29 11.38
CA LEU A 242 -10.55 -20.56 10.18
C LEU A 242 -9.21 -21.24 10.49
N ILE A 243 -8.57 -20.84 11.60
CA ILE A 243 -7.28 -21.41 12.00
C ILE A 243 -7.45 -22.87 12.43
N ASN A 244 -8.54 -23.22 13.10
CA ASN A 244 -8.82 -24.58 13.50
C ASN A 244 -9.12 -25.46 12.29
N ASP A 245 -9.99 -25.02 11.38
CA ASP A 245 -10.26 -25.73 10.12
C ASP A 245 -8.97 -25.96 9.31
N TYR A 246 -8.07 -24.95 9.25
CA TYR A 246 -6.78 -25.08 8.55
C TYR A 246 -5.81 -26.05 9.24
N ARG A 247 -5.88 -26.24 10.55
CA ARG A 247 -5.03 -27.19 11.29
C ARG A 247 -5.49 -28.63 11.19
N GLU A 248 -6.76 -28.82 10.93
CA GLU A 248 -7.38 -30.14 10.79
C GLU A 248 -7.30 -30.68 9.34
N ALA A 249 -7.00 -29.81 8.37
CA ALA A 249 -6.84 -30.15 6.97
C ALA A 249 -5.37 -30.46 6.61
#